data_b0cdfd3d3fbe2522a6c3f3d480c3f300
#
_entry.id   b0cdfd3d3fbe2522a6c3f3d480c3f300
#
_cell.length_a   1.000
_cell.length_b   1.000
_cell.length_c   1.000
_cell.angle_alpha   90.00
_cell.angle_beta   90.00
_cell.angle_gamma   90.00
#
_symmetry.space_group_name_H-M   'P 1'
#
loop_
_entity.id
_entity.type
_entity.pdbx_description
1 polymer ?
#
loop_
_entity_poly.entity_id
_entity_poly.type
_entity_poly.pdbx_seq_one_letter_code
_entity_poly.pdbx_strand_id
1 'polypeptide(L)'
;IPINRGFDYQYGFYEAYSLYMADTSHKDIINQRHKDFSDPFIWGKGRTGNCAIRRNDEVIDEKFYLTDRIAEEANAFVTKHKDEPFFLYVPFLAPHTPFQATKAYYDKLEHIEDRNKRVYNAMIWQLDDAVGSIINHLEESGLMKNTIVFFLSDNGGATYTEATDNAPLKGGKFTNFEGGLNVPFMIRWDGHLTNGQQYNEPVISMDIFTTILELT
;
A
#
# COMPACT_ATOMS: atom_id res chain seq x y z
N ILE A 1 1.57 13.95 13.38
CA ILE A 1 1.61 12.48 13.55
C ILE A 1 0.19 11.99 13.80
N PRO A 2 -0.20 10.77 13.35
CA PRO A 2 -1.59 10.28 13.43
C PRO A 2 -2.17 10.28 14.84
N ILE A 3 -1.43 9.82 15.84
CA ILE A 3 -1.89 9.81 17.25
C ILE A 3 -2.22 11.20 17.82
N ASN A 4 -1.74 12.28 17.22
CA ASN A 4 -2.08 13.66 17.58
C ASN A 4 -3.25 14.20 16.72
N ARG A 5 -3.89 13.36 15.91
CA ARG A 5 -4.96 13.68 14.98
C ARG A 5 -6.18 12.77 15.12
N GLY A 6 -6.34 12.13 16.28
CA GLY A 6 -7.50 11.31 16.62
C GLY A 6 -7.34 9.81 16.35
N PHE A 7 -6.15 9.35 15.95
CA PHE A 7 -5.86 7.92 15.88
C PHE A 7 -5.30 7.40 17.21
N ASP A 8 -5.82 6.28 17.69
CA ASP A 8 -5.39 5.65 18.95
C ASP A 8 -4.15 4.77 18.77
N TYR A 9 -3.88 4.37 17.53
CA TYR A 9 -2.75 3.51 17.16
C TYR A 9 -2.16 3.92 15.82
N GLN A 10 -0.84 3.78 15.69
CA GLN A 10 -0.13 4.00 14.45
C GLN A 10 1.07 3.05 14.35
N TYR A 11 1.22 2.42 13.18
CA TYR A 11 2.42 1.71 12.76
C TYR A 11 2.83 2.17 11.37
N GLY A 12 4.10 2.51 11.18
CA GLY A 12 4.63 2.97 9.90
C GLY A 12 5.65 4.09 10.06
N PHE A 13 5.71 5.01 9.12
CA PHE A 13 6.68 6.10 9.06
C PHE A 13 5.99 7.42 8.70
N TYR A 14 6.72 8.56 8.75
CA TYR A 14 6.13 9.90 8.59
C TYR A 14 6.53 10.60 7.29
N GLU A 15 7.32 9.95 6.44
CA GLU A 15 7.77 10.48 5.16
C GLU A 15 6.98 9.85 4.00
N ALA A 16 7.14 10.38 2.80
CA ALA A 16 6.53 9.83 1.59
C ALA A 16 7.15 8.47 1.15
N TYR A 17 8.25 8.05 1.77
CA TYR A 17 8.99 6.83 1.43
C TYR A 17 9.77 6.30 2.64
N SER A 18 10.09 5.01 2.58
CA SER A 18 11.03 4.31 3.47
C SER A 18 11.59 3.09 2.71
N LEU A 19 12.62 2.44 3.22
CA LEU A 19 13.03 1.14 2.69
C LEU A 19 12.02 0.06 3.10
N TYR A 20 11.72 -0.85 2.18
CA TYR A 20 10.89 -2.05 2.49
C TYR A 20 11.65 -3.04 3.38
N MET A 21 12.97 -3.13 3.18
CA MET A 21 13.88 -3.87 4.01
C MET A 21 15.07 -2.98 4.34
N ALA A 22 15.39 -2.83 5.63
CA ALA A 22 16.51 -1.98 6.08
C ALA A 22 17.85 -2.55 5.64
N ASP A 23 18.03 -3.87 5.78
CA ASP A 23 19.21 -4.57 5.27
C ASP A 23 19.11 -4.76 3.75
N THR A 24 19.70 -3.82 3.03
CA THR A 24 19.75 -3.85 1.56
C THR A 24 20.67 -4.93 1.00
N SER A 25 21.49 -5.58 1.84
CA SER A 25 22.33 -6.71 1.47
C SER A 25 21.70 -8.07 1.72
N HIS A 26 20.48 -8.10 2.29
CA HIS A 26 19.78 -9.33 2.60
C HIS A 26 19.59 -10.18 1.34
N LYS A 27 20.02 -11.45 1.40
CA LYS A 27 20.06 -12.38 0.25
C LYS A 27 18.71 -12.63 -0.43
N ASP A 28 17.62 -12.46 0.32
CA ASP A 28 16.25 -12.70 -0.17
C ASP A 28 15.57 -11.41 -0.64
N ILE A 29 16.33 -10.32 -0.80
CA ILE A 29 15.83 -9.04 -1.31
C ILE A 29 16.49 -8.70 -2.65
N ILE A 30 15.66 -8.39 -3.62
CA ILE A 30 16.07 -7.92 -4.93
C ILE A 30 15.90 -6.41 -4.96
N ASN A 31 17.02 -5.69 -4.99
CA ASN A 31 17.04 -4.24 -5.10
C ASN A 31 17.15 -3.82 -6.56
N GLN A 32 16.35 -2.85 -6.97
CA GLN A 32 16.41 -2.22 -8.29
C GLN A 32 16.54 -0.72 -8.14
N ARG A 33 17.70 -0.20 -8.58
CA ARG A 33 17.99 1.24 -8.58
C ARG A 33 17.42 1.90 -9.82
N HIS A 34 16.99 3.14 -9.66
CA HIS A 34 16.48 3.98 -10.75
C HIS A 34 17.44 5.14 -11.01
N LYS A 35 17.30 5.76 -12.18
CA LYS A 35 18.03 6.98 -12.53
C LYS A 35 17.22 8.26 -12.30
N ASP A 36 16.09 8.15 -11.59
CA ASP A 36 15.28 9.31 -11.24
C ASP A 36 15.92 10.16 -10.14
N PHE A 37 15.43 11.39 -9.98
CA PHE A 37 15.98 12.37 -9.04
C PHE A 37 15.85 11.95 -7.58
N SER A 38 14.90 11.08 -7.24
CA SER A 38 14.60 10.67 -5.87
C SER A 38 15.44 9.47 -5.39
N ASP A 39 15.91 8.63 -6.31
CA ASP A 39 16.56 7.36 -5.99
C ASP A 39 17.78 7.51 -5.05
N PRO A 40 18.77 8.39 -5.34
CA PRO A 40 19.92 8.54 -4.44
C PRO A 40 19.52 9.01 -3.04
N PHE A 41 18.50 9.86 -2.96
CA PHE A 41 18.01 10.42 -1.71
C PHE A 41 17.30 9.36 -0.87
N ILE A 42 16.42 8.57 -1.47
CA ILE A 42 15.67 7.50 -0.79
C ILE A 42 16.62 6.46 -0.20
N TRP A 43 17.56 5.96 -1.02
CA TRP A 43 18.53 4.97 -0.58
C TRP A 43 19.53 5.53 0.47
N GLY A 44 19.92 6.80 0.33
CA GLY A 44 20.79 7.47 1.28
C GLY A 44 20.17 7.73 2.64
N LYS A 45 18.85 8.00 2.67
CA LYS A 45 18.09 8.18 3.92
C LYS A 45 17.89 6.87 4.67
N GLY A 46 17.64 5.79 3.95
CA GLY A 46 17.31 4.53 4.57
C GLY A 46 16.07 4.62 5.47
N ARG A 47 16.10 3.94 6.61
CA ARG A 47 15.05 4.01 7.66
C ARG A 47 15.46 4.97 8.80
N THR A 48 15.84 6.21 8.47
CA THR A 48 16.27 7.21 9.47
C THR A 48 15.34 8.41 9.50
N GLY A 49 15.32 9.14 10.62
CA GLY A 49 14.47 10.33 10.78
C GLY A 49 12.98 10.01 10.59
N ASN A 50 12.33 10.73 9.69
CA ASN A 50 10.91 10.49 9.36
C ASN A 50 10.68 9.22 8.55
N CYS A 51 11.71 8.64 7.93
CA CYS A 51 11.66 7.35 7.25
C CYS A 51 11.78 6.15 8.21
N ALA A 52 12.10 6.39 9.50
CA ALA A 52 12.18 5.35 10.52
C ALA A 52 10.80 4.74 10.78
N ILE A 53 10.77 3.41 10.96
CA ILE A 53 9.53 2.73 11.32
C ILE A 53 9.22 3.01 12.79
N ARG A 54 7.96 3.27 13.06
CA ARG A 54 7.44 3.64 14.38
C ARG A 54 6.24 2.80 14.75
N ARG A 55 6.12 2.54 16.03
CA ARG A 55 4.87 2.12 16.64
C ARG A 55 4.43 3.23 17.58
N ASN A 56 3.29 3.84 17.30
CA ASN A 56 2.89 5.13 17.86
C ASN A 56 4.00 6.18 17.58
N ASP A 57 4.58 6.81 18.60
CA ASP A 57 5.66 7.78 18.43
C ASP A 57 7.06 7.20 18.64
N GLU A 58 7.16 5.93 19.01
CA GLU A 58 8.44 5.27 19.29
C GLU A 58 9.06 4.66 18.02
N VAL A 59 10.32 4.99 17.76
CA VAL A 59 11.10 4.36 16.69
C VAL A 59 11.38 2.91 17.07
N ILE A 60 11.08 1.99 16.17
CA ILE A 60 11.35 0.57 16.32
C ILE A 60 12.34 0.07 15.27
N ASP A 61 13.12 -0.93 15.64
CA ASP A 61 14.05 -1.61 14.73
C ASP A 61 13.33 -2.73 13.97
N GLU A 62 12.56 -2.35 12.94
CA GLU A 62 11.82 -3.31 12.12
C GLU A 62 12.77 -4.09 11.20
N LYS A 63 12.82 -5.43 11.36
CA LYS A 63 13.74 -6.32 10.65
C LYS A 63 13.10 -7.00 9.44
N PHE A 64 11.79 -6.95 9.32
CA PHE A 64 11.06 -7.66 8.29
C PHE A 64 10.67 -6.76 7.11
N TYR A 65 10.18 -7.39 6.05
CA TYR A 65 9.72 -6.70 4.86
C TYR A 65 8.43 -5.91 5.15
N LEU A 66 8.45 -4.63 4.85
CA LEU A 66 7.46 -3.68 5.36
C LEU A 66 6.02 -3.97 4.89
N THR A 67 5.83 -4.43 3.64
CA THR A 67 4.49 -4.74 3.14
C THR A 67 3.81 -5.83 3.98
N ASP A 68 4.54 -6.91 4.28
CA ASP A 68 4.02 -8.02 5.10
C ASP A 68 3.76 -7.54 6.54
N ARG A 69 4.68 -6.75 7.10
CA ARG A 69 4.52 -6.22 8.46
C ARG A 69 3.33 -5.30 8.61
N ILE A 70 3.04 -4.47 7.62
CA ILE A 70 1.84 -3.62 7.65
C ILE A 70 0.57 -4.48 7.68
N ALA A 71 0.50 -5.55 6.89
CA ALA A 71 -0.63 -6.46 6.90
C ALA A 71 -0.76 -7.23 8.23
N GLU A 72 0.36 -7.70 8.80
CA GLU A 72 0.38 -8.36 10.11
C GLU A 72 -0.07 -7.42 11.23
N GLU A 73 0.37 -6.18 11.25
CA GLU A 73 -0.06 -5.17 12.22
C GLU A 73 -1.55 -4.82 12.06
N ALA A 74 -2.06 -4.75 10.82
CA ALA A 74 -3.47 -4.57 10.54
C ALA A 74 -4.30 -5.75 11.09
N ASN A 75 -3.88 -6.98 10.84
CA ASN A 75 -4.55 -8.19 11.35
C ASN A 75 -4.52 -8.26 12.89
N ALA A 76 -3.40 -7.89 13.50
CA ALA A 76 -3.29 -7.82 14.95
C ALA A 76 -4.22 -6.74 15.54
N PHE A 77 -4.34 -5.59 14.87
CA PHE A 77 -5.27 -4.53 15.26
C PHE A 77 -6.72 -5.03 15.17
N VAL A 78 -7.12 -5.64 14.06
CA VAL A 78 -8.48 -6.19 13.88
C VAL A 78 -8.79 -7.23 14.97
N THR A 79 -7.86 -8.14 15.24
CA THR A 79 -8.03 -9.16 16.29
C THR A 79 -8.28 -8.53 17.66
N LYS A 80 -7.53 -7.49 18.00
CA LYS A 80 -7.61 -6.79 19.28
C LYS A 80 -8.92 -6.03 19.45
N HIS A 81 -9.45 -5.46 18.35
CA HIS A 81 -10.60 -4.56 18.36
C HIS A 81 -11.87 -5.17 17.75
N LYS A 82 -11.92 -6.50 17.56
CA LYS A 82 -13.04 -7.19 16.89
C LYS A 82 -14.41 -7.03 17.55
N ASP A 83 -14.44 -6.74 18.85
CA ASP A 83 -15.66 -6.63 19.64
C ASP A 83 -16.15 -5.18 19.80
N GLU A 84 -15.52 -4.23 19.13
CA GLU A 84 -15.86 -2.80 19.16
C GLU A 84 -15.80 -2.17 17.76
N PRO A 85 -16.51 -1.06 17.50
CA PRO A 85 -16.36 -0.34 16.24
C PRO A 85 -14.93 0.20 16.07
N PHE A 86 -14.38 0.09 14.87
CA PHE A 86 -13.07 0.64 14.55
C PHE A 86 -13.04 1.29 13.16
N PHE A 87 -12.13 2.22 12.99
CA PHE A 87 -11.69 2.76 11.73
C PHE A 87 -10.23 2.40 11.50
N LEU A 88 -9.95 1.65 10.44
CA LEU A 88 -8.60 1.20 10.10
C LEU A 88 -8.18 1.78 8.76
N TYR A 89 -7.14 2.61 8.75
CA TYR A 89 -6.49 3.13 7.55
C TYR A 89 -5.16 2.42 7.33
N VAL A 90 -4.99 1.74 6.20
CA VAL A 90 -3.82 0.92 5.89
C VAL A 90 -3.09 1.48 4.67
N PRO A 91 -2.25 2.52 4.82
CA PRO A 91 -1.52 3.11 3.72
C PRO A 91 -0.27 2.28 3.41
N PHE A 92 -0.37 1.35 2.47
CA PHE A 92 0.79 0.61 2.00
C PHE A 92 1.76 1.52 1.24
N LEU A 93 3.06 1.32 1.44
CA LEU A 93 4.08 1.97 0.63
C LEU A 93 4.14 1.36 -0.78
N ALA A 94 3.91 0.05 -0.90
CA ALA A 94 3.98 -0.66 -2.18
C ALA A 94 2.91 -0.16 -3.17
N PRO A 95 3.26 -0.01 -4.45
CA PRO A 95 4.55 -0.34 -5.09
C PRO A 95 5.49 0.88 -5.29
N HIS A 96 5.47 1.89 -4.41
CA HIS A 96 6.32 3.08 -4.49
C HIS A 96 7.82 2.72 -4.47
N THR A 97 8.66 3.57 -5.04
CA THR A 97 10.13 3.47 -4.87
C THR A 97 10.51 3.65 -3.38
N PRO A 98 11.61 3.01 -2.91
CA PRO A 98 12.63 2.27 -3.66
C PRO A 98 12.12 0.90 -4.08
N PHE A 99 12.54 0.42 -5.26
CA PHE A 99 12.13 -0.90 -5.69
C PHE A 99 12.96 -1.98 -4.98
N GLN A 100 12.33 -2.58 -4.00
CA GLN A 100 12.84 -3.72 -3.25
C GLN A 100 11.78 -4.80 -3.24
N ALA A 101 11.99 -5.89 -3.97
CA ALA A 101 11.10 -7.05 -3.97
C ALA A 101 11.71 -8.19 -3.15
N THR A 102 10.87 -9.01 -2.54
CA THR A 102 11.37 -10.27 -2.00
C THR A 102 11.64 -11.26 -3.12
N LYS A 103 12.68 -12.04 -2.96
CA LYS A 103 13.10 -13.06 -3.94
C LYS A 103 11.97 -14.07 -4.20
N ALA A 104 11.19 -14.40 -3.18
CA ALA A 104 10.08 -15.34 -3.27
C ALA A 104 9.02 -14.94 -4.32
N TYR A 105 8.73 -13.65 -4.46
CA TYR A 105 7.81 -13.14 -5.49
C TYR A 105 8.52 -12.87 -6.80
N TYR A 106 9.74 -12.35 -6.75
CA TYR A 106 10.55 -12.09 -7.93
C TYR A 106 10.78 -13.35 -8.78
N ASP A 107 11.11 -14.48 -8.16
CA ASP A 107 11.38 -15.74 -8.87
C ASP A 107 10.12 -16.31 -9.54
N LYS A 108 8.93 -16.07 -9.02
CA LYS A 108 7.67 -16.50 -9.67
C LYS A 108 7.39 -15.79 -11.02
N LEU A 109 8.09 -14.71 -11.32
CA LEU A 109 7.88 -13.86 -12.50
C LEU A 109 9.03 -13.98 -13.53
N GLU A 110 9.61 -15.17 -13.68
CA GLU A 110 10.72 -15.41 -14.61
C GLU A 110 10.39 -15.12 -16.09
N HIS A 111 9.11 -15.18 -16.43
CA HIS A 111 8.64 -14.84 -17.78
C HIS A 111 8.71 -13.34 -18.09
N ILE A 112 8.93 -12.47 -17.12
CA ILE A 112 9.15 -11.04 -17.32
C ILE A 112 10.66 -10.81 -17.45
N GLU A 113 11.13 -10.61 -18.69
CA GLU A 113 12.55 -10.43 -18.98
C GLU A 113 13.11 -9.11 -18.48
N ASP A 114 12.32 -8.01 -18.58
CA ASP A 114 12.72 -6.70 -18.09
C ASP A 114 12.79 -6.72 -16.56
N ARG A 115 14.01 -6.60 -16.03
CA ARG A 115 14.28 -6.66 -14.60
C ARG A 115 13.51 -5.58 -13.80
N ASN A 116 13.38 -4.37 -14.35
CA ASN A 116 12.71 -3.26 -13.70
C ASN A 116 11.23 -3.56 -13.51
N LYS A 117 10.57 -3.98 -14.60
CA LYS A 117 9.17 -4.42 -14.59
C LYS A 117 8.97 -5.64 -13.70
N ARG A 118 9.90 -6.59 -13.73
CA ARG A 118 9.81 -7.81 -12.92
C ARG A 118 9.83 -7.50 -11.41
N VAL A 119 10.74 -6.62 -10.96
CA VAL A 119 10.79 -6.20 -9.55
C VAL A 119 9.50 -5.48 -9.15
N TYR A 120 9.04 -4.55 -9.98
CA TYR A 120 7.80 -3.81 -9.72
C TYR A 120 6.57 -4.74 -9.62
N ASN A 121 6.41 -5.67 -10.57
CA ASN A 121 5.31 -6.63 -10.53
C ASN A 121 5.39 -7.60 -9.33
N ALA A 122 6.60 -7.97 -8.91
CA ALA A 122 6.79 -8.77 -7.70
C ALA A 122 6.31 -8.03 -6.44
N MET A 123 6.57 -6.72 -6.37
CA MET A 123 6.07 -5.87 -5.26
C MET A 123 4.54 -5.74 -5.28
N ILE A 124 3.93 -5.63 -6.48
CA ILE A 124 2.47 -5.60 -6.62
C ILE A 124 1.86 -6.93 -6.19
N TRP A 125 2.42 -8.06 -6.61
CA TRP A 125 1.90 -9.37 -6.20
C TRP A 125 1.97 -9.55 -4.69
N GLN A 126 3.10 -9.17 -4.07
CA GLN A 126 3.21 -9.23 -2.61
C GLN A 126 2.23 -8.28 -1.90
N LEU A 127 1.93 -7.11 -2.48
CA LEU A 127 0.88 -6.21 -1.99
C LEU A 127 -0.51 -6.86 -2.08
N ASP A 128 -0.81 -7.53 -3.20
CA ASP A 128 -2.09 -8.23 -3.39
C ASP A 128 -2.29 -9.32 -2.34
N ASP A 129 -1.26 -10.15 -2.10
CA ASP A 129 -1.30 -11.17 -1.04
C ASP A 129 -1.45 -10.54 0.37
N ALA A 130 -0.81 -9.39 0.62
CA ALA A 130 -0.93 -8.67 1.88
C ALA A 130 -2.35 -8.12 2.10
N VAL A 131 -2.96 -7.54 1.06
CA VAL A 131 -4.37 -7.10 1.08
C VAL A 131 -5.29 -8.31 1.26
N GLY A 132 -5.05 -9.39 0.51
CA GLY A 132 -5.78 -10.66 0.64
C GLY A 132 -5.75 -11.21 2.05
N SER A 133 -4.60 -11.13 2.73
CA SER A 133 -4.46 -11.54 4.14
C SER A 133 -5.38 -10.75 5.08
N ILE A 134 -5.50 -9.43 4.89
CA ILE A 134 -6.39 -8.61 5.71
C ILE A 134 -7.86 -8.95 5.43
N ILE A 135 -8.24 -9.10 4.16
CA ILE A 135 -9.60 -9.46 3.77
C ILE A 135 -9.99 -10.82 4.34
N ASN A 136 -9.13 -11.84 4.18
CA ASN A 136 -9.36 -13.17 4.72
C ASN A 136 -9.50 -13.14 6.26
N HIS A 137 -8.68 -12.34 6.93
CA HIS A 137 -8.77 -12.20 8.39
C HIS A 137 -10.09 -11.59 8.86
N LEU A 138 -10.61 -10.60 8.13
CA LEU A 138 -11.94 -10.03 8.40
C LEU A 138 -13.05 -11.06 8.17
N GLU A 139 -12.95 -11.91 7.13
CA GLU A 139 -13.89 -12.97 6.83
C GLU A 139 -13.88 -14.06 7.92
N GLU A 140 -12.70 -14.57 8.26
CA GLU A 140 -12.51 -15.60 9.29
C GLU A 140 -12.95 -15.13 10.68
N SER A 141 -12.79 -13.84 10.96
CA SER A 141 -13.25 -13.21 12.20
C SER A 141 -14.76 -12.92 12.21
N GLY A 142 -15.48 -13.17 11.11
CA GLY A 142 -16.91 -12.91 10.98
C GLY A 142 -17.28 -11.42 10.88
N LEU A 143 -16.31 -10.53 10.66
CA LEU A 143 -16.49 -9.09 10.66
C LEU A 143 -16.90 -8.52 9.31
N MET A 144 -16.64 -9.24 8.20
CA MET A 144 -16.81 -8.72 6.83
C MET A 144 -18.23 -8.20 6.55
N LYS A 145 -19.26 -8.82 7.10
CA LYS A 145 -20.67 -8.38 6.91
C LYS A 145 -20.97 -7.00 7.51
N ASN A 146 -20.22 -6.61 8.52
CA ASN A 146 -20.36 -5.31 9.21
C ASN A 146 -19.16 -4.40 8.97
N THR A 147 -18.42 -4.63 7.90
CA THR A 147 -17.25 -3.84 7.54
C THR A 147 -17.37 -3.37 6.09
N ILE A 148 -17.30 -2.05 5.88
CA ILE A 148 -17.13 -1.47 4.56
C ILE A 148 -15.63 -1.34 4.28
N VAL A 149 -15.19 -1.84 3.12
CA VAL A 149 -13.78 -1.80 2.70
C VAL A 149 -13.66 -0.92 1.47
N PHE A 150 -12.79 0.08 1.54
CA PHE A 150 -12.37 0.89 0.41
C PHE A 150 -10.95 0.50 0.01
N PHE A 151 -10.72 0.28 -1.28
CA PHE A 151 -9.38 0.08 -1.83
C PHE A 151 -9.17 1.07 -2.97
N LEU A 152 -8.09 1.83 -2.91
CA LEU A 152 -7.75 2.80 -3.96
C LEU A 152 -6.24 3.01 -4.06
N SER A 153 -5.80 3.50 -5.22
CA SER A 153 -4.48 4.09 -5.38
C SER A 153 -4.53 5.60 -5.15
N ASP A 154 -3.46 6.18 -4.62
CA ASP A 154 -3.35 7.63 -4.37
C ASP A 154 -3.07 8.44 -5.63
N ASN A 155 -2.40 7.83 -6.62
CA ASN A 155 -2.10 8.39 -7.94
C ASN A 155 -1.85 7.28 -8.96
N GLY A 156 -1.81 7.65 -10.22
CA GLY A 156 -1.42 6.76 -11.31
C GLY A 156 0.05 6.32 -11.24
N GLY A 157 0.37 5.25 -11.94
CA GLY A 157 1.71 4.68 -11.96
C GLY A 157 2.79 5.68 -12.35
N ALA A 158 3.97 5.56 -11.75
CA ALA A 158 5.14 6.39 -11.98
C ALA A 158 5.89 5.98 -13.26
N THR A 159 5.36 6.37 -14.42
CA THR A 159 5.90 5.99 -15.75
C THR A 159 7.35 6.40 -15.96
N TYR A 160 7.81 7.45 -15.28
CA TYR A 160 9.20 7.89 -15.34
C TYR A 160 10.20 6.86 -14.77
N THR A 161 9.71 5.87 -14.02
CA THR A 161 10.54 4.76 -13.54
C THR A 161 10.74 3.66 -14.60
N GLU A 162 10.02 3.72 -15.71
CA GLU A 162 10.01 2.71 -16.78
C GLU A 162 9.55 1.30 -16.33
N ALA A 163 9.05 1.18 -15.11
CA ALA A 163 8.58 -0.08 -14.54
C ALA A 163 7.09 -0.31 -14.74
N THR A 164 6.34 0.74 -15.01
CA THR A 164 4.88 0.73 -15.16
C THR A 164 4.44 1.55 -16.36
N ASP A 165 3.26 1.21 -16.88
CA ASP A 165 2.59 1.90 -17.97
C ASP A 165 1.12 2.07 -17.59
N ASN A 166 0.56 3.25 -17.86
CA ASN A 166 -0.86 3.55 -17.60
C ASN A 166 -1.71 3.47 -18.88
N ALA A 167 -1.15 2.96 -20.02
CA ALA A 167 -1.90 2.84 -21.25
C ALA A 167 -3.22 2.06 -21.07
N PRO A 168 -4.29 2.45 -21.76
CA PRO A 168 -4.37 3.49 -22.80
C PRO A 168 -4.44 4.93 -22.27
N LEU A 169 -4.43 5.15 -20.96
CA LEU A 169 -4.52 6.46 -20.34
C LEU A 169 -3.19 7.22 -20.47
N LYS A 170 -3.26 8.47 -20.90
CA LYS A 170 -2.07 9.33 -21.06
C LYS A 170 -1.52 9.76 -19.71
N GLY A 171 -0.19 9.77 -19.58
CA GLY A 171 0.52 10.28 -18.40
C GLY A 171 0.59 9.29 -17.24
N GLY A 172 0.86 9.80 -16.06
CA GLY A 172 1.03 9.05 -14.83
C GLY A 172 1.29 9.98 -13.66
N LYS A 173 1.86 9.47 -12.58
CA LYS A 173 2.24 10.27 -11.40
C LYS A 173 2.91 11.59 -11.81
N PHE A 174 2.58 12.69 -11.12
CA PHE A 174 2.99 14.08 -11.40
C PHE A 174 2.36 14.73 -12.63
N THR A 175 1.41 14.09 -13.30
CA THR A 175 0.69 14.69 -14.42
C THR A 175 -0.80 14.83 -14.13
N ASN A 176 -1.44 15.85 -14.72
CA ASN A 176 -2.89 16.06 -14.64
C ASN A 176 -3.64 15.36 -15.80
N PHE A 177 -3.00 14.37 -16.45
CA PHE A 177 -3.67 13.54 -17.43
C PHE A 177 -4.37 12.35 -16.76
N GLU A 178 -5.26 11.70 -17.49
CA GLU A 178 -6.05 10.56 -17.04
C GLU A 178 -5.21 9.47 -16.39
N GLY A 179 -4.04 9.13 -16.94
CA GLY A 179 -3.13 8.14 -16.37
C GLY A 179 -2.54 8.53 -15.01
N GLY A 180 -2.68 9.79 -14.60
CA GLY A 180 -2.26 10.26 -13.27
C GLY A 180 -3.41 10.34 -12.26
N LEU A 181 -4.65 10.52 -12.74
CA LEU A 181 -5.82 10.84 -11.91
C LEU A 181 -6.87 9.72 -11.88
N ASN A 182 -7.07 9.00 -12.98
CA ASN A 182 -8.02 7.91 -13.07
C ASN A 182 -7.37 6.62 -12.55
N VAL A 183 -7.53 6.39 -11.26
CA VAL A 183 -6.89 5.30 -10.51
C VAL A 183 -7.90 4.23 -10.10
N PRO A 184 -7.46 3.00 -9.81
CA PRO A 184 -8.34 1.99 -9.23
C PRO A 184 -9.01 2.51 -7.96
N PHE A 185 -10.35 2.37 -7.90
CA PHE A 185 -11.17 2.67 -6.74
C PHE A 185 -12.22 1.57 -6.60
N MET A 186 -12.19 0.83 -5.53
CA MET A 186 -13.10 -0.30 -5.28
C MET A 186 -13.71 -0.20 -3.90
N ILE A 187 -14.98 -0.62 -3.78
CA ILE A 187 -15.71 -0.69 -2.51
C ILE A 187 -16.30 -2.09 -2.38
N ARG A 188 -16.12 -2.68 -1.19
CA ARG A 188 -16.81 -3.92 -0.81
C ARG A 188 -17.59 -3.69 0.47
N TRP A 189 -18.86 -4.10 0.47
CA TRP A 189 -19.71 -4.10 1.65
C TRP A 189 -20.74 -5.22 1.53
N ASP A 190 -20.44 -6.34 2.16
CA ASP A 190 -21.20 -7.58 2.01
C ASP A 190 -22.64 -7.42 2.53
N GLY A 191 -23.62 -7.79 1.70
CA GLY A 191 -25.04 -7.66 2.01
C GLY A 191 -25.65 -6.28 1.76
N HIS A 192 -24.85 -5.27 1.43
CA HIS A 192 -25.30 -3.90 1.13
C HIS A 192 -25.03 -3.50 -0.31
N LEU A 193 -23.92 -3.91 -0.90
CA LEU A 193 -23.59 -3.65 -2.29
C LEU A 193 -23.64 -4.93 -3.11
N THR A 194 -24.17 -4.84 -4.32
CA THR A 194 -24.19 -5.95 -5.27
C THR A 194 -22.80 -6.13 -5.89
N ASN A 195 -22.34 -7.38 -5.96
CA ASN A 195 -21.04 -7.70 -6.54
C ASN A 195 -20.99 -7.40 -8.05
N GLY A 196 -19.81 -6.97 -8.54
CA GLY A 196 -19.54 -6.78 -9.96
C GLY A 196 -20.19 -5.55 -10.59
N GLN A 197 -20.71 -4.63 -9.79
CA GLN A 197 -21.20 -3.34 -10.30
C GLN A 197 -20.05 -2.42 -10.69
N GLN A 198 -20.29 -1.63 -11.74
CA GLN A 198 -19.42 -0.52 -12.14
C GLN A 198 -20.18 0.79 -11.99
N TYR A 199 -19.52 1.77 -11.39
CA TYR A 199 -20.00 3.13 -11.28
C TYR A 199 -19.15 4.02 -12.19
N ASN A 200 -19.79 4.75 -13.10
CA ASN A 200 -19.11 5.48 -14.16
C ASN A 200 -19.02 7.00 -13.92
N GLU A 201 -19.67 7.49 -12.86
CA GLU A 201 -19.55 8.89 -12.51
C GLU A 201 -18.23 9.15 -11.76
N PRO A 202 -17.61 10.33 -11.92
CA PRO A 202 -16.39 10.66 -11.19
C PRO A 202 -16.58 10.60 -9.68
N VAL A 203 -15.65 9.93 -9.00
CA VAL A 203 -15.52 9.90 -7.54
C VAL A 203 -14.10 10.31 -7.15
N ILE A 204 -13.94 10.84 -5.96
CA ILE A 204 -12.63 11.23 -5.42
C ILE A 204 -12.42 10.67 -4.02
N SER A 205 -11.17 10.61 -3.57
CA SER A 205 -10.84 10.07 -2.25
C SER A 205 -11.51 10.81 -1.08
N MET A 206 -11.87 12.09 -1.26
CA MET A 206 -12.62 12.87 -0.25
C MET A 206 -14.05 12.36 -0.05
N ASP A 207 -14.65 11.69 -1.02
CA ASP A 207 -16.00 11.12 -0.91
C ASP A 207 -16.05 10.01 0.14
N ILE A 208 -14.91 9.35 0.45
CA ILE A 208 -14.81 8.34 1.51
C ILE A 208 -15.20 8.95 2.86
N PHE A 209 -14.68 10.14 3.18
CA PHE A 209 -14.95 10.80 4.46
C PHE A 209 -16.43 11.09 4.64
N THR A 210 -17.06 11.71 3.64
CA THR A 210 -18.50 12.06 3.67
C THR A 210 -19.37 10.81 3.70
N THR A 211 -18.99 9.77 2.94
CA THR A 211 -19.70 8.47 2.93
C THR A 211 -19.65 7.81 4.31
N ILE A 212 -18.48 7.75 4.96
CA ILE A 212 -18.35 7.16 6.29
C ILE A 212 -19.20 7.93 7.30
N LEU A 213 -19.16 9.27 7.30
CA LEU A 213 -19.97 10.09 8.22
C LEU A 213 -21.48 9.90 8.05
N GLU A 214 -21.95 9.58 6.85
CA GLU A 214 -23.38 9.33 6.60
C GLU A 214 -23.80 7.92 7.06
N LEU A 215 -22.88 6.97 7.10
CA LEU A 215 -23.13 5.58 7.45
C LEU A 215 -22.96 5.27 8.94
N THR A 216 -22.32 6.16 9.71
CA THR A 216 -22.03 6.00 11.15
C THR A 216 -22.71 7.03 12.01
#